data_457b9c4c5da8e1b0b7a2a85afa06b0cc
#
_entry.id   457b9c4c5da8e1b0b7a2a85afa06b0cc
#
_cell.length_a   1.000
_cell.length_b   1.000
_cell.length_c   1.000
_cell.angle_alpha   90.00
_cell.angle_beta   90.00
_cell.angle_gamma   90.00
#
_symmetry.space_group_name_H-M   'P 1'
#
loop_
_entity.id
_entity.type
_entity.pdbx_description
1 polymer ?
#
loop_
_entity_poly.entity_id
_entity_poly.type
_entity_poly.pdbx_seq_one_letter_code
_entity_poly.pdbx_strand_id
1 'polypeptide(L)'
;ALYLYNALNGTSYTDASQIIFNMLDNAIYMGMQNDVSFLIMNEVNLYEHQSTYNLNMPLRDLFYVAELLQVYVKDQSLYSSKLIKLPTPHFVVFYNGVERKPERRILRLSEAFVVPTEDPELELKVTILNINPSMNEELKEKCPILKQYTQYVEQVRFNSVGMPLEQAVETAIEYCIKHNILKDFLLKQRAEVVKMSIFEYDKEREIELIRRDEREIGEQIGIEKAIRTIISFCRKHGDTREQTIQELCENCELT
;
A
#
# COMPACT_ATOMS: atom_id res chain seq x y z
N ALA A 1 -5.65 7.47 -15.86
CA ALA A 1 -6.28 8.29 -14.83
C ALA A 1 -7.81 8.42 -15.07
N LEU A 2 -8.27 8.92 -16.25
CA LEU A 2 -9.70 9.22 -16.49
C LEU A 2 -10.61 7.99 -16.36
N TYR A 3 -10.27 6.86 -16.97
CA TYR A 3 -11.06 5.62 -16.85
C TYR A 3 -11.19 5.15 -15.41
N LEU A 4 -10.11 5.24 -14.65
CA LEU A 4 -10.10 4.85 -13.24
C LEU A 4 -10.92 5.80 -12.38
N TYR A 5 -10.79 7.12 -12.63
CA TYR A 5 -11.61 8.13 -11.98
C TYR A 5 -13.10 7.90 -12.25
N ASN A 6 -13.47 7.67 -13.51
CA ASN A 6 -14.87 7.41 -13.89
C ASN A 6 -15.40 6.14 -13.20
N ALA A 7 -14.60 5.06 -13.17
CA ALA A 7 -15.02 3.81 -12.55
C ALA A 7 -15.22 3.92 -11.03
N LEU A 8 -14.38 4.72 -10.36
CA LEU A 8 -14.48 4.96 -8.91
C LEU A 8 -15.65 5.86 -8.53
N ASN A 9 -15.92 6.87 -9.35
CA ASN A 9 -16.91 7.92 -9.02
C ASN A 9 -18.24 7.74 -9.75
N GLY A 10 -18.40 6.70 -10.58
CA GLY A 10 -19.61 6.46 -11.37
C GLY A 10 -19.88 7.55 -12.41
N THR A 11 -18.83 8.20 -12.92
CA THR A 11 -18.89 9.26 -13.91
C THR A 11 -18.54 8.73 -15.31
N SER A 12 -18.74 9.54 -16.35
CA SER A 12 -18.48 9.16 -17.74
C SER A 12 -17.78 10.27 -18.54
N TYR A 13 -16.81 10.94 -17.92
CA TYR A 13 -16.03 11.97 -18.61
C TYR A 13 -15.22 11.36 -19.76
N THR A 14 -15.22 12.04 -20.90
CA THR A 14 -14.52 11.57 -22.11
C THR A 14 -13.30 12.42 -22.46
N ASP A 15 -13.25 13.65 -21.98
CA ASP A 15 -12.20 14.60 -22.29
C ASP A 15 -11.04 14.49 -21.31
N ALA A 16 -9.98 13.79 -21.73
CA ALA A 16 -8.78 13.62 -20.94
C ALA A 16 -7.96 14.92 -20.75
N SER A 17 -8.20 15.97 -21.57
CA SER A 17 -7.52 17.26 -21.43
C SER A 17 -7.90 18.02 -20.16
N GLN A 18 -9.00 17.64 -19.52
CA GLN A 18 -9.44 18.22 -18.24
C GLN A 18 -8.64 17.69 -17.05
N ILE A 19 -7.81 16.68 -17.24
CA ILE A 19 -6.92 16.16 -16.21
C ILE A 19 -5.64 16.99 -16.20
N ILE A 20 -5.35 17.59 -15.06
CA ILE A 20 -4.09 18.27 -14.80
C ILE A 20 -3.28 17.38 -13.85
N PHE A 21 -2.20 16.80 -14.34
CA PHE A 21 -1.30 16.03 -13.49
C PHE A 21 -0.47 16.97 -12.61
N ASN A 22 -0.48 16.70 -11.31
CA ASN A 22 0.32 17.43 -10.34
C ASN A 22 1.56 16.58 -10.04
N MET A 23 2.67 16.90 -10.68
CA MET A 23 3.97 16.36 -10.28
C MET A 23 4.66 17.37 -9.38
N LEU A 24 4.95 16.97 -8.15
CA LEU A 24 5.87 17.70 -7.29
C LEU A 24 7.28 17.29 -7.69
N ASP A 25 7.89 18.05 -8.60
CA ASP A 25 9.22 17.77 -9.14
C ASP A 25 10.33 17.68 -8.06
N ASN A 26 10.05 18.07 -6.82
CA ASN A 26 11.03 18.15 -5.72
C ASN A 26 10.53 17.57 -4.38
N ALA A 27 9.46 16.81 -4.34
CA ALA A 27 9.01 16.16 -3.09
C ALA A 27 9.91 14.95 -2.72
N ILE A 28 11.22 15.18 -2.67
CA ILE A 28 12.20 14.25 -2.10
C ILE A 28 12.32 14.54 -0.61
N TYR A 29 11.21 14.56 0.11
CA TYR A 29 11.28 14.44 1.54
C TYR A 29 11.05 12.96 1.90
N MET A 30 12.12 12.28 2.33
CA MET A 30 12.13 10.90 2.75
C MET A 30 11.74 9.84 1.69
N GLY A 31 11.92 10.12 0.38
CA GLY A 31 11.58 9.15 -0.68
C GLY A 31 10.09 8.87 -0.84
N MET A 32 9.21 9.73 -0.28
CA MET A 32 7.77 9.61 -0.45
C MET A 32 7.34 10.23 -1.78
N GLN A 33 7.03 9.38 -2.75
CA GLN A 33 6.37 9.76 -3.99
C GLN A 33 4.99 9.12 -4.00
N ASN A 34 3.97 9.87 -4.40
CA ASN A 34 2.68 9.30 -4.76
C ASN A 34 2.75 8.88 -6.24
N ASP A 35 2.20 7.71 -6.57
CA ASP A 35 2.31 7.17 -7.92
C ASP A 35 1.61 8.05 -8.96
N VAL A 36 0.42 8.54 -8.64
CA VAL A 36 -0.35 9.41 -9.54
C VAL A 36 -1.16 10.42 -8.73
N SER A 37 -0.87 11.70 -8.90
CA SER A 37 -1.75 12.77 -8.44
C SER A 37 -2.24 13.64 -9.60
N PHE A 38 -3.53 13.96 -9.60
CA PHE A 38 -4.12 14.77 -10.65
C PHE A 38 -5.33 15.57 -10.17
N LEU A 39 -5.56 16.71 -10.83
CA LEU A 39 -6.71 17.57 -10.64
C LEU A 39 -7.72 17.28 -11.76
N ILE A 40 -8.99 17.09 -11.39
CA ILE A 40 -10.14 17.04 -12.30
C ILE A 40 -11.36 17.63 -11.60
N MET A 41 -12.13 18.49 -12.27
CA MET A 41 -13.39 19.07 -11.73
C MET A 41 -13.27 19.66 -10.32
N ASN A 42 -12.18 20.36 -10.00
CA ASN A 42 -11.86 20.90 -8.67
C ASN A 42 -11.71 19.83 -7.58
N GLU A 43 -11.38 18.60 -7.95
CA GLU A 43 -10.99 17.53 -7.05
C GLU A 43 -9.53 17.16 -7.28
N VAL A 44 -8.76 17.00 -6.21
CA VAL A 44 -7.41 16.46 -6.27
C VAL A 44 -7.44 15.01 -5.88
N ASN A 45 -7.02 14.14 -6.79
CA ASN A 45 -7.05 12.71 -6.63
C ASN A 45 -5.62 12.18 -6.45
N LEU A 46 -5.38 11.51 -5.32
CA LEU A 46 -4.12 10.86 -5.01
C LEU A 46 -4.34 9.36 -5.06
N TYR A 47 -3.81 8.73 -6.10
CA TYR A 47 -3.92 7.29 -6.34
C TYR A 47 -2.54 6.67 -6.18
N GLU A 48 -2.44 5.70 -5.32
CA GLU A 48 -1.20 4.96 -5.06
C GLU A 48 -1.43 3.47 -5.25
N HIS A 49 -0.45 2.80 -5.84
CA HIS A 49 -0.41 1.35 -5.96
C HIS A 49 0.53 0.79 -4.89
N GLN A 50 0.08 -0.24 -4.17
CA GLN A 50 0.90 -0.86 -3.13
C GLN A 50 0.78 -2.39 -3.13
N SER A 51 1.91 -3.04 -3.17
CA SER A 51 2.04 -4.47 -2.90
C SER A 51 2.16 -4.78 -1.40
N THR A 52 2.52 -3.78 -0.60
CA THR A 52 2.66 -3.88 0.85
C THR A 52 1.51 -3.17 1.56
N TYR A 53 0.87 -3.82 2.52
CA TYR A 53 -0.24 -3.22 3.27
C TYR A 53 0.29 -2.27 4.35
N ASN A 54 0.27 -0.96 4.08
CA ASN A 54 0.82 0.06 4.97
C ASN A 54 -0.29 0.81 5.73
N LEU A 55 -0.30 0.68 7.07
CA LEU A 55 -1.27 1.36 7.93
C LEU A 55 -0.98 2.85 8.10
N ASN A 56 0.22 3.32 7.76
CA ASN A 56 0.63 4.73 7.88
C ASN A 56 0.25 5.56 6.64
N MET A 57 -0.56 5.04 5.72
CA MET A 57 -0.99 5.77 4.54
C MET A 57 -1.66 7.11 4.86
N PRO A 58 -2.56 7.22 5.86
CA PRO A 58 -3.15 8.51 6.18
C PRO A 58 -2.12 9.59 6.58
N LEU A 59 -1.06 9.20 7.28
CA LEU A 59 0.01 10.12 7.66
C LEU A 59 0.88 10.53 6.45
N ARG A 60 1.19 9.58 5.56
CA ARG A 60 1.94 9.84 4.32
C ARG A 60 1.17 10.78 3.40
N ASP A 61 -0.11 10.48 3.19
CA ASP A 61 -0.99 11.28 2.34
C ASP A 61 -1.23 12.69 2.92
N LEU A 62 -1.24 12.85 4.26
CA LEU A 62 -1.33 14.16 4.90
C LEU A 62 -0.13 15.04 4.52
N PHE A 63 1.09 14.52 4.60
CA PHE A 63 2.27 15.27 4.23
C PHE A 63 2.27 15.61 2.75
N TYR A 64 1.94 14.65 1.90
CA TYR A 64 1.91 14.86 0.46
C TYR A 64 0.84 15.89 0.04
N VAL A 65 -0.39 15.79 0.54
CA VAL A 65 -1.44 16.73 0.20
C VAL A 65 -1.16 18.14 0.76
N ALA A 66 -0.50 18.25 1.92
CA ALA A 66 -0.10 19.53 2.48
C ALA A 66 0.86 20.27 1.55
N GLU A 67 1.85 19.57 0.97
CA GLU A 67 2.76 20.15 -0.02
C GLU A 67 2.04 20.58 -1.31
N LEU A 68 1.12 19.72 -1.83
CA LEU A 68 0.30 20.07 -3.00
C LEU A 68 -0.53 21.34 -2.75
N LEU A 69 -1.17 21.43 -1.59
CA LEU A 69 -1.98 22.58 -1.23
C LEU A 69 -1.14 23.84 -1.03
N GLN A 70 0.07 23.74 -0.48
CA GLN A 70 1.01 24.87 -0.40
C GLN A 70 1.35 25.43 -1.79
N VAL A 71 1.63 24.53 -2.76
CA VAL A 71 1.86 24.94 -4.15
C VAL A 71 0.60 25.57 -4.76
N TYR A 72 -0.57 24.99 -4.48
CA TYR A 72 -1.86 25.48 -5.00
C TYR A 72 -2.19 26.91 -4.52
N VAL A 73 -1.86 27.24 -3.28
CA VAL A 73 -2.16 28.55 -2.68
C VAL A 73 -1.00 29.54 -2.68
N LYS A 74 0.15 29.23 -3.32
CA LYS A 74 1.39 30.03 -3.28
C LYS A 74 1.20 31.51 -3.61
N ASP A 75 0.28 31.83 -4.52
CA ASP A 75 -0.02 33.19 -4.98
C ASP A 75 -1.20 33.83 -4.24
N GLN A 76 -1.66 33.22 -3.14
CA GLN A 76 -2.78 33.69 -2.33
C GLN A 76 -2.33 34.06 -0.92
N SER A 77 -2.96 35.09 -0.33
CA SER A 77 -2.63 35.49 1.04
C SER A 77 -3.47 34.72 2.05
N LEU A 78 -2.84 33.86 2.84
CA LEU A 78 -3.48 33.13 3.94
C LEU A 78 -3.91 34.06 5.09
N TYR A 79 -3.41 35.29 5.13
CA TYR A 79 -3.74 36.30 6.15
C TYR A 79 -4.94 37.18 5.73
N SER A 80 -5.47 36.98 4.54
CA SER A 80 -6.68 37.65 4.07
C SER A 80 -7.92 37.15 4.79
N SER A 81 -8.91 38.03 5.01
CA SER A 81 -10.22 37.61 5.52
C SER A 81 -11.07 36.83 4.50
N LYS A 82 -10.62 36.77 3.25
CA LYS A 82 -11.30 36.03 2.18
C LYS A 82 -10.98 34.53 2.30
N LEU A 83 -12.05 33.71 2.37
CA LEU A 83 -11.89 32.27 2.37
C LEU A 83 -11.31 31.77 1.03
N ILE A 84 -10.16 31.10 1.09
CA ILE A 84 -9.54 30.43 -0.03
C ILE A 84 -10.26 29.09 -0.27
N LYS A 85 -10.73 28.87 -1.49
CA LYS A 85 -11.32 27.60 -1.89
C LYS A 85 -10.23 26.65 -2.35
N LEU A 86 -10.24 25.43 -1.81
CA LEU A 86 -9.30 24.36 -2.14
C LEU A 86 -10.02 23.26 -2.94
N PRO A 87 -9.30 22.55 -3.81
CA PRO A 87 -9.84 21.36 -4.44
C PRO A 87 -10.10 20.28 -3.38
N THR A 88 -11.18 19.50 -3.54
CA THR A 88 -11.52 18.42 -2.61
C THR A 88 -10.54 17.26 -2.79
N PRO A 89 -9.82 16.81 -1.73
CA PRO A 89 -8.86 15.73 -1.85
C PRO A 89 -9.53 14.35 -1.72
N HIS A 90 -9.09 13.40 -2.56
CA HIS A 90 -9.47 11.99 -2.52
C HIS A 90 -8.23 11.12 -2.49
N PHE A 91 -8.19 10.16 -1.57
CA PHE A 91 -7.06 9.26 -1.34
C PHE A 91 -7.48 7.82 -1.55
N VAL A 92 -6.88 7.15 -2.53
CA VAL A 92 -7.18 5.77 -2.88
C VAL A 92 -5.89 4.98 -3.07
N VAL A 93 -5.77 3.88 -2.36
CA VAL A 93 -4.69 2.91 -2.51
C VAL A 93 -5.22 1.64 -3.16
N PHE A 94 -4.61 1.23 -4.26
CA PHE A 94 -4.86 -0.04 -4.91
C PHE A 94 -3.86 -1.08 -4.38
N TYR A 95 -4.38 -2.00 -3.57
CA TYR A 95 -3.57 -3.05 -2.98
C TYR A 95 -3.61 -4.32 -3.82
N ASN A 96 -2.44 -4.82 -4.21
CA ASN A 96 -2.28 -6.07 -4.93
C ASN A 96 -1.27 -7.03 -4.27
N GLY A 97 -0.89 -6.81 -3.02
CA GLY A 97 0.09 -7.66 -2.33
C GLY A 97 -0.40 -9.10 -2.09
N VAL A 98 0.53 -9.95 -1.65
CA VAL A 98 0.27 -11.39 -1.44
C VAL A 98 -0.50 -11.70 -0.15
N GLU A 99 -0.49 -10.79 0.82
CA GLU A 99 -1.22 -11.01 2.07
C GLU A 99 -2.73 -10.95 1.84
N ARG A 100 -3.46 -11.89 2.47
CA ARG A 100 -4.92 -11.86 2.43
C ARG A 100 -5.47 -10.68 3.21
N LYS A 101 -6.05 -9.71 2.50
CA LYS A 101 -6.65 -8.50 3.05
C LYS A 101 -8.11 -8.36 2.61
N PRO A 102 -8.93 -7.60 3.35
CA PRO A 102 -10.32 -7.36 2.97
C PRO A 102 -10.40 -6.66 1.60
N GLU A 103 -11.53 -6.83 0.93
CA GLU A 103 -11.79 -6.23 -0.38
C GLU A 103 -11.70 -4.70 -0.36
N ARG A 104 -12.21 -4.08 0.73
CA ARG A 104 -12.16 -2.64 0.97
C ARG A 104 -11.91 -2.36 2.44
N ARG A 105 -11.07 -1.36 2.72
CA ARG A 105 -10.86 -0.81 4.06
C ARG A 105 -10.67 0.71 3.97
N ILE A 106 -11.17 1.42 4.98
CA ILE A 106 -10.87 2.84 5.19
C ILE A 106 -9.90 2.91 6.36
N LEU A 107 -8.72 3.48 6.11
CA LEU A 107 -7.77 3.86 7.16
C LEU A 107 -8.04 5.30 7.56
N ARG A 108 -7.90 5.59 8.84
CA ARG A 108 -8.11 6.91 9.44
C ARG A 108 -6.83 7.39 10.09
N LEU A 109 -6.51 8.67 9.94
CA LEU A 109 -5.36 9.27 10.61
C LEU A 109 -5.50 9.18 12.14
N SER A 110 -6.72 9.35 12.64
CA SER A 110 -7.03 9.26 14.07
C SER A 110 -6.72 7.89 14.70
N GLU A 111 -6.65 6.81 13.90
CA GLU A 111 -6.22 5.48 14.37
C GLU A 111 -4.75 5.47 14.86
N ALA A 112 -3.94 6.46 14.44
CA ALA A 112 -2.54 6.61 14.84
C ALA A 112 -2.34 7.51 16.08
N PHE A 113 -3.39 8.11 16.63
CA PHE A 113 -3.26 8.99 17.77
C PHE A 113 -3.01 8.19 19.06
N VAL A 114 -2.02 8.62 19.82
CA VAL A 114 -1.66 7.96 21.10
C VAL A 114 -2.83 7.98 22.08
N VAL A 115 -3.59 9.07 22.10
CA VAL A 115 -4.81 9.20 22.89
C VAL A 115 -6.00 9.10 21.92
N PRO A 116 -6.80 8.03 22.00
CA PRO A 116 -7.98 7.86 21.15
C PRO A 116 -9.01 8.98 21.37
N THR A 117 -9.66 9.41 20.31
CA THR A 117 -10.75 10.39 20.34
C THR A 117 -11.83 9.98 19.33
N GLU A 118 -13.10 10.21 19.68
CA GLU A 118 -14.26 9.95 18.81
C GLU A 118 -14.48 11.10 17.81
N ASP A 119 -14.07 12.31 18.18
CA ASP A 119 -14.20 13.53 17.36
C ASP A 119 -12.82 14.19 17.17
N PRO A 120 -12.00 13.70 16.24
CA PRO A 120 -10.68 14.25 16.00
C PRO A 120 -10.75 15.59 15.27
N GLU A 121 -10.05 16.60 15.79
CA GLU A 121 -9.92 17.91 15.13
C GLU A 121 -9.12 17.83 13.82
N LEU A 122 -8.28 16.81 13.65
CA LEU A 122 -7.56 16.50 12.42
C LEU A 122 -7.89 15.07 11.98
N GLU A 123 -8.50 14.93 10.82
CA GLU A 123 -8.81 13.62 10.23
C GLU A 123 -8.48 13.59 8.73
N LEU A 124 -7.86 12.49 8.31
CA LEU A 124 -7.66 12.13 6.91
C LEU A 124 -8.03 10.66 6.73
N LYS A 125 -8.80 10.36 5.70
CA LYS A 125 -9.29 9.01 5.40
C LYS A 125 -8.72 8.54 4.08
N VAL A 126 -8.12 7.35 4.07
CA VAL A 126 -7.61 6.69 2.87
C VAL A 126 -8.42 5.45 2.59
N THR A 127 -8.95 5.34 1.38
CA THR A 127 -9.64 4.13 0.93
C THR A 127 -8.65 3.15 0.33
N ILE A 128 -8.51 1.97 0.93
CA ILE A 128 -7.75 0.86 0.34
C ILE A 128 -8.71 -0.06 -0.41
N LEU A 129 -8.40 -0.33 -1.66
CA LEU A 129 -9.13 -1.25 -2.54
C LEU A 129 -8.21 -2.41 -2.90
N ASN A 130 -8.57 -3.61 -2.46
CA ASN A 130 -7.86 -4.82 -2.83
C ASN A 130 -8.21 -5.21 -4.27
N ILE A 131 -7.24 -5.15 -5.17
CA ILE A 131 -7.42 -5.46 -6.58
C ILE A 131 -6.93 -6.85 -6.98
N ASN A 132 -6.60 -7.70 -6.02
CA ASN A 132 -6.25 -9.10 -6.26
C ASN A 132 -7.41 -9.87 -6.94
N PRO A 133 -7.16 -11.08 -7.45
CA PRO A 133 -8.20 -11.92 -8.03
C PRO A 133 -9.43 -12.04 -7.14
N SER A 134 -10.60 -12.01 -7.75
CA SER A 134 -11.91 -12.10 -7.09
C SER A 134 -12.25 -10.96 -6.12
N MET A 135 -11.44 -9.88 -6.10
CA MET A 135 -11.70 -8.69 -5.29
C MET A 135 -12.04 -7.50 -6.18
N ASN A 136 -13.00 -6.66 -5.78
CA ASN A 136 -13.45 -5.46 -6.50
C ASN A 136 -13.74 -5.72 -8.00
N GLU A 137 -14.40 -6.82 -8.30
CA GLU A 137 -14.69 -7.22 -9.70
C GLU A 137 -15.54 -6.17 -10.42
N GLU A 138 -16.51 -5.56 -9.76
CA GLU A 138 -17.32 -4.49 -10.34
C GLU A 138 -16.46 -3.29 -10.80
N LEU A 139 -15.47 -2.91 -9.99
CA LEU A 139 -14.52 -1.84 -10.35
C LEU A 139 -13.66 -2.26 -11.56
N LYS A 140 -13.18 -3.49 -11.57
CA LYS A 140 -12.37 -4.02 -12.69
C LYS A 140 -13.18 -4.13 -13.99
N GLU A 141 -14.46 -4.46 -13.91
CA GLU A 141 -15.35 -4.46 -15.08
C GLU A 141 -15.59 -3.04 -15.61
N LYS A 142 -15.76 -2.05 -14.74
CA LYS A 142 -15.88 -0.64 -15.11
C LYS A 142 -14.57 -0.02 -15.61
N CYS A 143 -13.42 -0.59 -15.25
CA CYS A 143 -12.11 -0.14 -15.65
C CYS A 143 -11.29 -1.26 -16.31
N PRO A 144 -11.48 -1.53 -17.63
CA PRO A 144 -10.80 -2.63 -18.33
C PRO A 144 -9.27 -2.58 -18.22
N ILE A 145 -8.68 -1.38 -18.16
CA ILE A 145 -7.22 -1.23 -17.99
C ILE A 145 -6.77 -1.77 -16.62
N LEU A 146 -7.52 -1.50 -15.56
CA LEU A 146 -7.23 -2.04 -14.24
C LEU A 146 -7.33 -3.57 -14.23
N LYS A 147 -8.38 -4.11 -14.87
CA LYS A 147 -8.54 -5.57 -15.04
C LYS A 147 -7.35 -6.20 -15.76
N GLN A 148 -6.93 -5.60 -16.87
CA GLN A 148 -5.79 -6.09 -17.63
C GLN A 148 -4.47 -5.99 -16.85
N TYR A 149 -4.31 -4.93 -16.05
CA TYR A 149 -3.16 -4.79 -15.16
C TYR A 149 -3.11 -5.90 -14.11
N THR A 150 -4.24 -6.21 -13.45
CA THR A 150 -4.27 -7.31 -12.48
C THR A 150 -3.95 -8.67 -13.11
N GLN A 151 -4.43 -8.93 -14.34
CA GLN A 151 -4.09 -10.14 -15.10
C GLN A 151 -2.59 -10.23 -15.42
N TYR A 152 -1.96 -9.11 -15.77
CA TYR A 152 -0.51 -9.07 -16.00
C TYR A 152 0.27 -9.42 -14.72
N VAL A 153 -0.08 -8.79 -13.58
CA VAL A 153 0.55 -9.08 -12.28
C VAL A 153 0.39 -10.54 -11.88
N GLU A 154 -0.81 -11.11 -12.05
CA GLU A 154 -1.05 -12.54 -11.79
C GLU A 154 -0.15 -13.44 -12.66
N GLN A 155 0.00 -13.11 -13.94
CA GLN A 155 0.84 -13.88 -14.84
C GLN A 155 2.32 -13.82 -14.44
N VAL A 156 2.82 -12.65 -14.01
CA VAL A 156 4.19 -12.53 -13.48
C VAL A 156 4.36 -13.38 -12.23
N ARG A 157 3.43 -13.30 -11.28
CA ARG A 157 3.46 -14.12 -10.05
C ARG A 157 3.42 -15.62 -10.33
N PHE A 158 2.55 -16.03 -11.23
CA PHE A 158 2.46 -17.43 -11.63
C PHE A 158 3.79 -17.95 -12.19
N ASN A 159 4.42 -17.19 -13.07
CA ASN A 159 5.69 -17.56 -13.69
C ASN A 159 6.85 -17.55 -12.68
N SER A 160 6.85 -16.61 -11.71
CA SER A 160 7.94 -16.45 -10.74
C SER A 160 8.10 -17.62 -9.77
N VAL A 161 7.10 -18.50 -9.68
CA VAL A 161 7.19 -19.73 -8.87
C VAL A 161 8.20 -20.74 -9.45
N GLY A 162 8.43 -20.73 -10.76
CA GLY A 162 9.23 -21.76 -11.45
C GLY A 162 10.44 -21.26 -12.21
N MET A 163 10.68 -19.92 -12.26
CA MET A 163 11.77 -19.34 -13.04
C MET A 163 12.31 -18.05 -12.42
N PRO A 164 13.53 -17.59 -12.79
CA PRO A 164 14.06 -16.31 -12.35
C PRO A 164 13.13 -15.15 -12.69
N LEU A 165 13.07 -14.14 -11.82
CA LEU A 165 12.13 -13.02 -11.91
C LEU A 165 12.17 -12.31 -13.28
N GLU A 166 13.35 -12.01 -13.78
CA GLU A 166 13.50 -11.35 -15.09
C GLU A 166 12.85 -12.17 -16.22
N GLN A 167 13.06 -13.48 -16.23
CA GLN A 167 12.46 -14.39 -17.18
C GLN A 167 10.95 -14.51 -16.98
N ALA A 168 10.49 -14.51 -15.72
CA ALA A 168 9.07 -14.54 -15.39
C ALA A 168 8.33 -13.32 -15.93
N VAL A 169 8.90 -12.13 -15.78
CA VAL A 169 8.37 -10.86 -16.30
C VAL A 169 8.31 -10.88 -17.81
N GLU A 170 9.41 -11.25 -18.48
CA GLU A 170 9.46 -11.32 -19.95
C GLU A 170 8.42 -12.31 -20.50
N THR A 171 8.33 -13.50 -19.90
CA THR A 171 7.33 -14.51 -20.29
C THR A 171 5.90 -14.01 -20.07
N ALA A 172 5.64 -13.27 -18.98
CA ALA A 172 4.33 -12.67 -18.73
C ALA A 172 3.98 -11.60 -19.76
N ILE A 173 4.93 -10.76 -20.15
CA ILE A 173 4.74 -9.75 -21.19
C ILE A 173 4.37 -10.43 -22.52
N GLU A 174 5.09 -11.46 -22.93
CA GLU A 174 4.80 -12.20 -24.16
C GLU A 174 3.42 -12.85 -24.15
N TYR A 175 3.07 -13.49 -23.03
CA TYR A 175 1.74 -14.04 -22.82
C TYR A 175 0.66 -12.95 -22.95
N CYS A 176 0.82 -11.83 -22.25
CA CYS A 176 -0.15 -10.74 -22.26
C CYS A 176 -0.33 -10.12 -23.65
N ILE A 177 0.76 -9.90 -24.39
CA ILE A 177 0.70 -9.40 -25.76
C ILE A 177 -0.08 -10.37 -26.66
N LYS A 178 0.19 -11.67 -26.54
CA LYS A 178 -0.50 -12.72 -27.32
C LYS A 178 -2.00 -12.77 -27.03
N HIS A 179 -2.41 -12.48 -25.79
CA HIS A 179 -3.81 -12.52 -25.36
C HIS A 179 -4.51 -11.16 -25.36
N ASN A 180 -3.91 -10.12 -26.00
CA ASN A 180 -4.42 -8.76 -26.05
C ASN A 180 -4.61 -8.07 -24.68
N ILE A 181 -3.85 -8.49 -23.67
CA ILE A 181 -3.83 -7.89 -22.33
C ILE A 181 -2.77 -6.78 -22.33
N LEU A 182 -3.17 -5.53 -22.10
CA LEU A 182 -2.29 -4.35 -22.16
C LEU A 182 -1.40 -4.27 -23.41
N LYS A 183 -1.77 -4.91 -24.51
CA LYS A 183 -0.91 -5.17 -25.68
C LYS A 183 -0.21 -3.93 -26.18
N ASP A 184 -0.96 -2.86 -26.49
CA ASP A 184 -0.37 -1.64 -27.09
C ASP A 184 0.59 -0.94 -26.12
N PHE A 185 0.29 -0.99 -24.82
CA PHE A 185 1.14 -0.46 -23.76
C PHE A 185 2.43 -1.27 -23.63
N LEU A 186 2.32 -2.60 -23.53
CA LEU A 186 3.47 -3.49 -23.40
C LEU A 186 4.39 -3.46 -24.61
N LEU A 187 3.84 -3.32 -25.82
CA LEU A 187 4.65 -3.18 -27.04
C LEU A 187 5.42 -1.85 -27.08
N LYS A 188 4.84 -0.76 -26.57
CA LYS A 188 5.47 0.56 -26.58
C LYS A 188 6.47 0.75 -25.45
N GLN A 189 6.20 0.19 -24.27
CA GLN A 189 6.92 0.48 -23.02
C GLN A 189 7.60 -0.77 -22.44
N ARG A 190 7.89 -1.79 -23.26
CA ARG A 190 8.40 -3.09 -22.79
C ARG A 190 9.60 -2.96 -21.84
N ALA A 191 10.61 -2.20 -22.23
CA ALA A 191 11.84 -2.05 -21.43
C ALA A 191 11.58 -1.38 -20.08
N GLU A 192 10.70 -0.39 -20.04
CA GLU A 192 10.30 0.29 -18.81
C GLU A 192 9.50 -0.62 -17.89
N VAL A 193 8.54 -1.36 -18.46
CA VAL A 193 7.73 -2.33 -17.72
C VAL A 193 8.60 -3.41 -17.09
N VAL A 194 9.56 -3.98 -17.84
CA VAL A 194 10.52 -4.96 -17.30
C VAL A 194 11.28 -4.38 -16.12
N LYS A 195 11.87 -3.20 -16.29
CA LYS A 195 12.65 -2.54 -15.23
C LYS A 195 11.80 -2.25 -13.98
N MET A 196 10.60 -1.69 -14.16
CA MET A 196 9.71 -1.36 -13.05
C MET A 196 9.20 -2.61 -12.34
N SER A 197 8.81 -3.65 -13.10
CA SER A 197 8.33 -4.89 -12.52
C SER A 197 9.41 -5.60 -11.69
N ILE A 198 10.64 -5.68 -12.20
CA ILE A 198 11.76 -6.26 -11.45
C ILE A 198 11.98 -5.48 -10.15
N PHE A 199 12.02 -4.16 -10.22
CA PHE A 199 12.22 -3.31 -9.02
C PHE A 199 11.10 -3.49 -7.98
N GLU A 200 9.85 -3.57 -8.43
CA GLU A 200 8.70 -3.75 -7.55
C GLU A 200 8.71 -5.10 -6.84
N TYR A 201 8.99 -6.18 -7.58
CA TYR A 201 9.06 -7.53 -7.02
C TYR A 201 10.29 -7.75 -6.13
N ASP A 202 11.44 -7.16 -6.46
CA ASP A 202 12.63 -7.19 -5.59
C ASP A 202 12.35 -6.49 -4.26
N LYS A 203 11.67 -5.35 -4.30
CA LYS A 203 11.23 -4.62 -3.10
C LYS A 203 10.22 -5.42 -2.26
N GLU A 204 9.26 -6.09 -2.90
CA GLU A 204 8.32 -6.99 -2.21
C GLU A 204 9.09 -8.10 -1.47
N ARG A 205 10.02 -8.74 -2.17
CA ARG A 205 10.84 -9.83 -1.61
C ARG A 205 11.72 -9.38 -0.45
N GLU A 206 12.34 -8.20 -0.56
CA GLU A 206 13.13 -7.63 0.53
C GLU A 206 12.27 -7.36 1.77
N ILE A 207 11.08 -6.80 1.59
CA ILE A 207 10.12 -6.54 2.68
C ILE A 207 9.66 -7.85 3.33
N GLU A 208 9.40 -8.90 2.55
CA GLU A 208 9.03 -10.23 3.08
C GLU A 208 10.16 -10.84 3.91
N LEU A 209 11.41 -10.72 3.46
CA LEU A 209 12.58 -11.17 4.20
C LEU A 209 12.72 -10.43 5.54
N ILE A 210 12.64 -9.10 5.51
CA ILE A 210 12.70 -8.27 6.72
C ILE A 210 11.58 -8.66 7.70
N ARG A 211 10.34 -8.83 7.23
CA ARG A 211 9.21 -9.24 8.08
C ARG A 211 9.38 -10.62 8.68
N ARG A 212 9.96 -11.55 7.91
CA ARG A 212 10.26 -12.89 8.43
C ARG A 212 11.28 -12.81 9.56
N ASP A 213 12.37 -12.07 9.34
CA ASP A 213 13.43 -11.89 10.30
C ASP A 213 12.91 -11.15 11.57
N GLU A 214 12.09 -10.12 11.41
CA GLU A 214 11.44 -9.43 12.53
C GLU A 214 10.49 -10.34 13.33
N ARG A 215 9.77 -11.25 12.64
CA ARG A 215 8.92 -12.25 13.30
C ARG A 215 9.73 -13.22 14.12
N GLU A 216 10.81 -13.76 13.55
CA GLU A 216 11.73 -14.68 14.24
C GLU A 216 12.35 -14.01 15.48
N ILE A 217 12.78 -12.76 15.35
CA ILE A 217 13.29 -11.96 16.49
C ILE A 217 12.20 -11.74 17.52
N GLY A 218 10.97 -11.38 17.11
CA GLY A 218 9.84 -11.18 17.98
C GLY A 218 9.45 -12.44 18.76
N GLU A 219 9.47 -13.60 18.12
CA GLU A 219 9.24 -14.91 18.74
C GLU A 219 10.33 -15.23 19.77
N GLN A 220 11.60 -15.02 19.46
CA GLN A 220 12.70 -15.20 20.40
C GLN A 220 12.59 -14.31 21.64
N ILE A 221 12.28 -13.00 21.43
CA ILE A 221 12.05 -12.07 22.55
C ILE A 221 10.84 -12.49 23.38
N GLY A 222 9.78 -13.00 22.72
CA GLY A 222 8.59 -13.53 23.39
C GLY A 222 8.91 -14.72 24.29
N ILE A 223 9.67 -15.68 23.76
CA ILE A 223 10.13 -16.86 24.51
C ILE A 223 11.02 -16.44 25.70
N GLU A 224 11.99 -15.56 25.48
CA GLU A 224 12.85 -15.07 26.58
C GLU A 224 12.04 -14.39 27.69
N LYS A 225 11.04 -13.57 27.34
CA LYS A 225 10.15 -12.92 28.33
C LYS A 225 9.33 -13.95 29.09
N ALA A 226 8.78 -14.96 28.41
CA ALA A 226 8.04 -16.04 29.02
C ALA A 226 8.91 -16.82 30.02
N ILE A 227 10.11 -17.19 29.61
CA ILE A 227 11.10 -17.87 30.48
C ILE A 227 11.41 -17.05 31.73
N ARG A 228 11.71 -15.74 31.58
CA ARG A 228 11.99 -14.86 32.73
C ARG A 228 10.78 -14.74 33.67
N THR A 229 9.57 -14.69 33.12
CA THR A 229 8.33 -14.61 33.88
C THR A 229 8.10 -15.88 34.69
N ILE A 230 8.24 -17.06 34.08
CA ILE A 230 8.11 -18.37 34.74
C ILE A 230 9.16 -18.50 35.87
N ILE A 231 10.43 -18.20 35.57
CA ILE A 231 11.49 -18.25 36.60
C ILE A 231 11.16 -17.31 37.78
N SER A 232 10.66 -16.09 37.50
CA SER A 232 10.29 -15.15 38.55
C SER A 232 9.12 -15.65 39.38
N PHE A 233 8.13 -16.29 38.76
CA PHE A 233 6.97 -16.87 39.41
C PHE A 233 7.40 -18.04 40.32
N CYS A 234 8.13 -19.01 39.80
CA CYS A 234 8.63 -20.17 40.55
C CYS A 234 9.47 -19.75 41.76
N ARG A 235 10.36 -18.76 41.60
CA ARG A 235 11.15 -18.22 42.70
C ARG A 235 10.28 -17.61 43.84
N LYS A 236 9.18 -16.92 43.48
CA LYS A 236 8.26 -16.33 44.46
C LYS A 236 7.47 -17.40 45.22
N HIS A 237 7.23 -18.55 44.61
CA HIS A 237 6.48 -19.67 45.25
C HIS A 237 7.40 -20.64 45.95
N GLY A 238 8.73 -20.48 45.87
CA GLY A 238 9.69 -21.33 46.57
C GLY A 238 9.94 -22.67 45.89
N ASP A 239 9.66 -22.76 44.57
CA ASP A 239 9.85 -23.99 43.79
C ASP A 239 11.33 -24.37 43.71
N THR A 240 11.59 -25.67 43.65
CA THR A 240 12.95 -26.19 43.46
C THR A 240 13.43 -25.95 42.01
N ARG A 241 14.72 -26.10 41.79
CA ARG A 241 15.31 -25.99 40.44
C ARG A 241 14.69 -27.00 39.47
N GLU A 242 14.49 -28.23 39.90
CA GLU A 242 13.89 -29.30 39.12
C GLU A 242 12.44 -28.96 38.74
N GLN A 243 11.65 -28.45 39.66
CA GLN A 243 10.27 -28.02 39.39
C GLN A 243 10.24 -26.84 38.42
N THR A 244 11.14 -25.85 38.55
CA THR A 244 11.26 -24.73 37.63
C THR A 244 11.63 -25.20 36.20
N ILE A 245 12.52 -26.15 36.06
CA ILE A 245 12.91 -26.72 34.75
C ILE A 245 11.72 -27.44 34.13
N GLN A 246 10.99 -28.24 34.90
CA GLN A 246 9.81 -28.94 34.40
C GLN A 246 8.75 -27.96 33.88
N GLU A 247 8.45 -26.92 34.64
CA GLU A 247 7.51 -25.84 34.27
C GLU A 247 7.95 -25.12 32.97
N LEU A 248 9.26 -24.87 32.78
CA LEU A 248 9.80 -24.29 31.57
C LEU A 248 9.69 -25.23 30.35
N CYS A 249 9.96 -26.53 30.53
CA CYS A 249 9.81 -27.49 29.44
C CYS A 249 8.35 -27.64 28.99
N GLU A 250 7.41 -27.64 29.94
CA GLU A 250 5.97 -27.80 29.67
C GLU A 250 5.36 -26.55 28.99
N ASN A 251 5.82 -25.34 29.35
CA ASN A 251 5.20 -24.08 28.86
C ASN A 251 5.97 -23.38 27.72
N CYS A 252 7.24 -23.69 27.50
CA CYS A 252 8.07 -23.04 26.49
C CYS A 252 8.57 -24.00 25.40
N GLU A 253 8.10 -25.26 25.35
CA GLU A 253 8.55 -26.29 24.40
C GLU A 253 10.09 -26.42 24.34
N LEU A 254 10.78 -26.18 25.46
CA LEU A 254 12.22 -26.32 25.55
C LEU A 254 12.58 -27.79 25.71
N THR A 255 13.37 -28.31 24.78
CA THR A 255 13.91 -29.68 24.80
C THR A 255 15.28 -29.74 25.53
#